data_7886023fb9ad62e1b905bfa01e9b9cfa
#
_entry.id   7886023fb9ad62e1b905bfa01e9b9cfa
#
_cell.length_a   1.000
_cell.length_b   1.000
_cell.length_c   1.000
_cell.angle_alpha   90.00
_cell.angle_beta   90.00
_cell.angle_gamma   90.00
#
_symmetry.space_group_name_H-M   'P 1'
#
loop_
_entity.id
_entity.type
_entity.pdbx_description
1 polymer ?
#
loop_
_entity_poly.entity_id
_entity_poly.type
_entity_poly.pdbx_seq_one_letter_code
_entity_poly.pdbx_strand_id
1 'polypeptide(L)'
;MTQAETQRKKGDLPGASVTLDRAMRIEPNNPLLWIEMGRLRMDQRNYPQAESMGRKALAMSVGDDTTQSAAWELIGQSLRARGRNAEAEEALNKSRVAVPR
;
A
#
# COMPACT_ATOMS: atom_id res chain seq x y z
N MET A 1 -4.03 -8.14 -13.22
CA MET A 1 -3.31 -8.45 -11.97
C MET A 1 -1.83 -8.55 -12.28
N THR A 2 -0.97 -7.94 -11.45
CA THR A 2 0.47 -8.02 -11.63
C THR A 2 1.02 -9.37 -11.20
N GLN A 3 2.25 -9.70 -11.63
CA GLN A 3 2.93 -10.90 -11.18
C GLN A 3 3.10 -10.92 -9.65
N ALA A 4 3.46 -9.77 -9.07
CA ALA A 4 3.63 -9.67 -7.62
C ALA A 4 2.33 -9.92 -6.88
N GLU A 5 1.20 -9.37 -7.35
CA GLU A 5 -0.11 -9.63 -6.76
C GLU A 5 -0.47 -11.10 -6.82
N THR A 6 -0.23 -11.75 -7.95
CA THR A 6 -0.48 -13.17 -8.12
C THR A 6 0.34 -14.00 -7.14
N GLN A 7 1.64 -13.70 -7.03
CA GLN A 7 2.52 -14.38 -6.09
C GLN A 7 2.07 -14.19 -4.65
N ARG A 8 1.72 -12.95 -4.27
CA ARG A 8 1.26 -12.61 -2.92
C ARG A 8 -0.01 -13.39 -2.57
N LYS A 9 -0.97 -13.45 -3.48
CA LYS A 9 -2.24 -14.16 -3.26
C LYS A 9 -2.06 -15.65 -3.13
N LYS A 10 -1.04 -16.21 -3.78
CA LYS A 10 -0.69 -17.62 -3.65
C LYS A 10 0.12 -17.93 -2.38
N GLY A 11 0.47 -16.92 -1.61
CA GLY A 11 1.29 -17.08 -0.42
C GLY A 11 2.79 -17.09 -0.69
N ASP A 12 3.22 -16.87 -1.93
CA ASP A 12 4.64 -16.77 -2.27
C ASP A 12 5.14 -15.36 -1.97
N LEU A 13 5.26 -15.03 -0.69
CA LEU A 13 5.68 -13.71 -0.26
C LEU A 13 7.15 -13.40 -0.62
N PRO A 14 8.10 -14.34 -0.49
CA PRO A 14 9.46 -14.10 -0.97
C PRO A 14 9.53 -13.82 -2.47
N GLY A 15 8.77 -14.55 -3.28
CA GLY A 15 8.71 -14.31 -4.73
C GLY A 15 8.14 -12.95 -5.06
N ALA A 16 7.06 -12.56 -4.38
CA ALA A 16 6.47 -11.24 -4.56
C ALA A 16 7.46 -10.13 -4.21
N SER A 17 8.23 -10.30 -3.13
CA SER A 17 9.23 -9.33 -2.72
C SER A 17 10.31 -9.14 -3.79
N VAL A 18 10.82 -10.23 -4.36
CA VAL A 18 11.83 -10.16 -5.42
C VAL A 18 11.27 -9.46 -6.66
N THR A 19 10.04 -9.80 -7.05
CA THR A 19 9.39 -9.20 -8.21
C THR A 19 9.23 -7.69 -8.03
N LEU A 20 8.78 -7.26 -6.84
CA LEU A 20 8.58 -5.83 -6.54
C LEU A 20 9.92 -5.09 -6.46
N ASP A 21 10.94 -5.69 -5.87
CA ASP A 21 12.27 -5.06 -5.80
C ASP A 21 12.82 -4.77 -7.20
N ARG A 22 12.63 -5.70 -8.13
CA ARG A 22 13.04 -5.49 -9.53
C ARG A 22 12.26 -4.38 -10.18
N ALA A 23 10.94 -4.38 -10.02
CA ALA A 23 10.08 -3.35 -10.60
C ALA A 23 10.41 -1.97 -10.04
N MET A 24 10.69 -1.86 -8.74
CA MET A 24 11.02 -0.59 -8.10
C MET A 24 12.39 -0.05 -8.51
N ARG A 25 13.30 -0.91 -8.93
CA ARG A 25 14.59 -0.45 -9.50
C ARG A 25 14.39 0.19 -10.86
N ILE A 26 13.40 -0.29 -11.62
CA ILE A 26 13.09 0.24 -12.96
C ILE A 26 12.24 1.50 -12.85
N GLU A 27 11.25 1.51 -11.95
CA GLU A 27 10.29 2.60 -11.79
C GLU A 27 10.22 3.04 -10.30
N PRO A 28 11.28 3.67 -9.76
CA PRO A 28 11.31 4.02 -8.33
C PRO A 28 10.25 5.04 -7.91
N ASN A 29 9.71 5.80 -8.86
CA ASN A 29 8.74 6.84 -8.59
C ASN A 29 7.30 6.42 -8.94
N ASN A 30 7.06 5.13 -9.14
CA ASN A 30 5.72 4.62 -9.41
C ASN A 30 5.01 4.33 -8.08
N PRO A 31 4.03 5.15 -7.67
CA PRO A 31 3.37 4.98 -6.36
C PRO A 31 2.63 3.65 -6.24
N LEU A 32 2.17 3.06 -7.35
CA LEU A 32 1.46 1.78 -7.30
C LEU A 32 2.38 0.65 -6.82
N LEU A 33 3.68 0.72 -7.12
CA LEU A 33 4.64 -0.27 -6.64
C LEU A 33 4.84 -0.15 -5.13
N TRP A 34 4.84 1.06 -4.60
CA TRP A 34 4.91 1.28 -3.15
C TRP A 34 3.67 0.75 -2.45
N ILE A 35 2.49 0.91 -3.05
CA ILE A 35 1.25 0.35 -2.53
C ILE A 35 1.31 -1.19 -2.52
N GLU A 36 1.76 -1.79 -3.62
CA GLU A 36 1.90 -3.25 -3.69
C GLU A 36 2.90 -3.78 -2.65
N MET A 37 4.03 -3.08 -2.47
CA MET A 37 5.00 -3.45 -1.44
C MET A 37 4.39 -3.32 -0.04
N GLY A 38 3.59 -2.28 0.19
CA GLY A 38 2.88 -2.10 1.46
C GLY A 38 1.90 -3.24 1.73
N ARG A 39 1.16 -3.67 0.73
CA ARG A 39 0.26 -4.82 0.85
C ARG A 39 1.03 -6.11 1.17
N LEU A 40 2.20 -6.28 0.57
CA LEU A 40 3.08 -7.40 0.89
C LEU A 40 3.52 -7.34 2.35
N ARG A 41 3.91 -6.16 2.85
CA ARG A 41 4.29 -6.00 4.26
C ARG A 41 3.13 -6.31 5.20
N MET A 42 1.88 -5.95 4.81
CA MET A 42 0.69 -6.34 5.56
C MET A 42 0.57 -7.86 5.68
N ASP A 43 0.76 -8.57 4.58
CA ASP A 43 0.69 -10.03 4.58
C ASP A 43 1.81 -10.66 5.42
N GLN A 44 2.95 -9.99 5.51
CA GLN A 44 4.07 -10.40 6.36
C GLN A 44 3.88 -9.95 7.82
N ARG A 45 2.77 -9.30 8.13
CA ARG A 45 2.46 -8.74 9.45
C ARG A 45 3.45 -7.67 9.89
N ASN A 46 4.11 -7.04 8.94
CA ASN A 46 5.00 -5.91 9.19
C ASN A 46 4.23 -4.61 8.97
N TYR A 47 3.35 -4.30 9.92
CA TYR A 47 2.42 -3.18 9.81
C TYR A 47 3.09 -1.81 9.81
N PRO A 48 4.12 -1.55 10.61
CA PRO A 48 4.80 -0.25 10.54
C PRO A 48 5.42 0.02 9.18
N GLN A 49 6.03 -0.98 8.53
CA GLN A 49 6.56 -0.82 7.19
C GLN A 49 5.45 -0.64 6.16
N ALA A 50 4.33 -1.36 6.31
CA ALA A 50 3.18 -1.20 5.43
C ALA A 50 2.66 0.25 5.47
N GLU A 51 2.55 0.83 6.66
CA GLU A 51 2.16 2.23 6.82
C GLU A 51 3.15 3.16 6.12
N SER A 52 4.45 2.95 6.30
CA SER A 52 5.49 3.76 5.66
C SER A 52 5.40 3.71 4.15
N MET A 53 5.15 2.53 3.57
CA MET A 53 4.98 2.38 2.12
C MET A 53 3.75 3.13 1.63
N GLY A 54 2.65 3.07 2.38
CA GLY A 54 1.43 3.81 2.07
C GLY A 54 1.66 5.32 2.08
N ARG A 55 2.37 5.84 3.07
CA ARG A 55 2.70 7.27 3.16
C ARG A 55 3.62 7.71 2.03
N LYS A 56 4.56 6.86 1.62
CA LYS A 56 5.43 7.13 0.48
C LYS A 56 4.61 7.23 -0.81
N ALA A 57 3.70 6.28 -1.02
CA ALA A 57 2.82 6.29 -2.19
C ALA A 57 1.92 7.53 -2.19
N LEU A 58 1.41 7.92 -1.02
CA LEU A 58 0.57 9.12 -0.89
C LEU A 58 1.33 10.37 -1.32
N ALA A 59 2.59 10.52 -0.90
CA ALA A 59 3.41 11.66 -1.26
C ALA A 59 3.69 11.74 -2.77
N MET A 60 3.76 10.58 -3.43
CA MET A 60 4.04 10.49 -4.87
C MET A 60 2.81 10.64 -5.76
N SER A 61 1.60 10.59 -5.18
CA SER A 61 0.36 10.49 -5.96
C SER A 61 -0.49 11.75 -5.92
N VAL A 62 0.15 12.92 -5.74
CA VAL A 62 -0.55 14.20 -5.77
C VAL A 62 -1.25 14.38 -7.12
N GLY A 63 -2.55 14.66 -7.09
CA GLY A 63 -3.35 14.80 -8.30
C GLY A 63 -3.92 13.50 -8.85
N ASP A 64 -3.61 12.36 -8.26
CA ASP A 64 -4.15 11.06 -8.65
C ASP A 64 -5.05 10.52 -7.53
N ASP A 65 -6.34 10.85 -7.60
CA ASP A 65 -7.30 10.53 -6.53
C ASP A 65 -7.46 9.03 -6.30
N THR A 66 -7.43 8.23 -7.37
CA THR A 66 -7.55 6.78 -7.25
C THR A 66 -6.37 6.18 -6.48
N THR A 67 -5.16 6.61 -6.82
CA THR A 67 -3.95 6.12 -6.15
C THR A 67 -3.89 6.65 -4.72
N GLN A 68 -4.29 7.90 -4.48
CA GLN A 68 -4.35 8.45 -3.12
C GLN A 68 -5.34 7.69 -2.25
N SER A 69 -6.49 7.32 -2.80
CA SER A 69 -7.47 6.51 -2.08
C SER A 69 -6.87 5.17 -1.66
N ALA A 70 -6.18 4.49 -2.57
CA ALA A 70 -5.52 3.22 -2.27
C ALA A 70 -4.43 3.37 -1.21
N ALA A 71 -3.67 4.46 -1.26
CA ALA A 71 -2.64 4.74 -0.27
C ALA A 71 -3.24 4.98 1.12
N TRP A 72 -4.31 5.78 1.23
CA TRP A 72 -4.99 6.01 2.49
C TRP A 72 -5.61 4.72 3.05
N GLU A 73 -6.17 3.87 2.19
CA GLU A 73 -6.71 2.59 2.61
C GLU A 73 -5.62 1.70 3.21
N LEU A 74 -4.47 1.63 2.58
CA LEU A 74 -3.33 0.86 3.10
C LEU A 74 -2.86 1.40 4.46
N ILE A 75 -2.76 2.72 4.59
CA ILE A 75 -2.40 3.37 5.85
C ILE A 75 -3.42 3.01 6.93
N GLY A 76 -4.70 3.13 6.60
CA GLY A 76 -5.78 2.82 7.55
C GLY A 76 -5.77 1.37 8.00
N GLN A 77 -5.58 0.44 7.06
CA GLN A 77 -5.51 -0.98 7.39
C GLN A 77 -4.32 -1.30 8.29
N SER A 78 -3.17 -0.68 8.04
CA SER A 78 -1.97 -0.91 8.86
C SER A 78 -2.16 -0.36 10.28
N LEU A 79 -2.79 0.79 10.42
CA LEU A 79 -3.10 1.39 11.71
C LEU A 79 -4.10 0.55 12.50
N ARG A 80 -5.14 0.05 11.83
CA ARG A 80 -6.13 -0.83 12.45
C ARG A 80 -5.48 -2.12 12.96
N ALA A 81 -4.60 -2.71 12.17
CA ALA A 81 -3.89 -3.93 12.56
C ALA A 81 -3.01 -3.71 13.80
N ARG A 82 -2.58 -2.47 14.05
CA ARG A 82 -1.80 -2.11 15.23
C ARG A 82 -2.66 -1.65 16.41
N GLY A 83 -3.98 -1.72 16.27
CA GLY A 83 -4.91 -1.29 17.33
C GLY A 83 -5.13 0.21 17.42
N ARG A 84 -4.62 0.99 16.47
CA ARG A 84 -4.79 2.45 16.43
C ARG A 84 -6.09 2.81 15.70
N ASN A 85 -7.20 2.45 16.31
CA ASN A 85 -8.50 2.48 15.64
C ASN A 85 -8.99 3.89 15.28
N ALA A 86 -8.76 4.88 16.13
CA ALA A 86 -9.16 6.27 15.83
C ALA A 86 -8.40 6.83 14.63
N GLU A 87 -7.08 6.63 14.59
CA GLU A 87 -6.25 7.05 13.47
C GLU A 87 -6.61 6.28 12.19
N ALA A 88 -6.91 4.97 12.33
CA ALA A 88 -7.32 4.14 11.21
C ALA A 88 -8.63 4.65 10.59
N GLU A 89 -9.62 5.00 11.40
CA GLU A 89 -10.89 5.55 10.91
C GLU A 89 -10.67 6.86 10.15
N GLU A 90 -9.82 7.72 10.66
CA GLU A 90 -9.48 8.97 9.99
C GLU A 90 -8.86 8.73 8.61
N ALA A 91 -7.90 7.80 8.51
CA ALA A 91 -7.26 7.46 7.25
C ALA A 91 -8.25 6.82 6.27
N LEU A 92 -9.11 5.92 6.75
CA LEU A 92 -10.11 5.26 5.91
C LEU A 92 -11.16 6.26 5.42
N ASN A 93 -11.51 7.26 6.22
CA ASN A 93 -12.40 8.33 5.77
C ASN A 93 -11.75 9.15 4.65
N LYS A 94 -10.47 9.45 4.74
CA LYS A 94 -9.74 10.13 3.67
C LYS A 94 -9.70 9.29 2.40
N SER A 95 -9.59 7.98 2.52
CA SER A 95 -9.66 7.06 1.38
C SER A 95 -10.98 7.19 0.63
N ARG A 96 -12.10 7.24 1.35
CA ARG A 96 -13.43 7.37 0.74
C ARG A 96 -13.63 8.72 0.07
N VAL A 97 -13.10 9.78 0.63
CA VAL A 97 -13.26 11.15 0.13
C VAL A 97 -12.39 11.41 -1.09
N ALA A 98 -11.24 10.75 -1.20
CA ALA A 98 -10.30 10.95 -2.30
C ALA A 98 -10.84 10.50 -3.65
N VAL A 99 -11.77 9.51 -3.67
CA VAL A 99 -12.36 9.01 -4.92
C VAL A 99 -13.62 9.81 -5.23
N PRO A 100 -13.71 10.50 -6.39
CA PRO A 100 -14.92 11.21 -6.81
C PRO A 100 -16.09 10.24 -6.97
N ARG A 101 -17.26 10.67 -6.58
CA ARG A 101 -18.50 9.88 -6.71
C ARG A 101 -19.23 10.23 -7.99
#